data_ff886f4a15b364b0045a20f73ebc8903
#
_entry.id   ff886f4a15b364b0045a20f73ebc8903
#
_cell.length_a   1.000
_cell.length_b   1.000
_cell.length_c   1.000
_cell.angle_alpha   90.00
_cell.angle_beta   90.00
_cell.angle_gamma   90.00
#
_symmetry.space_group_name_H-M   'P 1'
#
loop_
_entity.id
_entity.type
_entity.pdbx_description
1 polymer ?
#
loop_
_entity_poly.entity_id
_entity_poly.type
_entity_poly.pdbx_seq_one_letter_code
_entity_poly.pdbx_strand_id
1 'polypeptide(L)'
;MNTHFEILETLALKDGRWQNWPLHWARLQITAHHFRYPLMQMQLESDMAQLAQKHAEGHWRVRLALSVTGAVQFTVAQLLPSAEPVKLQLVRQPILNAVAQSDVVRFKTSVRHHYEVFEPKSAEVFDTVLFNENGQITEGTRGNIAMQLDGQWVTPALQCGL
;
A
#
# COMPACT_ATOMS: atom_id res chain seq x y z
N MET A 1 25.33 4.03 -0.35
CA MET A 1 24.45 3.39 0.64
C MET A 1 23.68 2.28 -0.06
N ASN A 2 23.97 1.04 0.29
CA ASN A 2 23.35 -0.12 -0.35
C ASN A 2 22.00 -0.38 0.33
N THR A 3 21.00 0.43 0.00
CA THR A 3 19.65 0.28 0.56
C THR A 3 18.90 -0.74 -0.29
N HIS A 4 19.14 -2.02 0.00
CA HIS A 4 18.27 -3.08 -0.52
C HIS A 4 16.91 -2.94 0.16
N PHE A 5 15.92 -2.49 -0.58
CA PHE A 5 14.52 -2.46 -0.15
C PHE A 5 13.71 -3.43 -1.01
N GLU A 6 12.50 -3.71 -0.58
CA GLU A 6 11.53 -4.51 -1.33
C GLU A 6 10.46 -3.61 -1.94
N ILE A 7 10.01 -3.97 -3.12
CA ILE A 7 8.80 -3.40 -3.72
C ILE A 7 7.62 -4.22 -3.18
N LEU A 8 6.59 -3.52 -2.70
CA LEU A 8 5.49 -4.13 -1.99
C LEU A 8 4.17 -3.99 -2.73
N GLU A 9 3.36 -5.05 -2.69
CA GLU A 9 1.94 -4.99 -2.96
C GLU A 9 1.17 -5.63 -1.80
N THR A 10 -0.04 -5.17 -1.57
CA THR A 10 -0.94 -5.76 -0.59
C THR A 10 -2.31 -5.93 -1.23
N LEU A 11 -2.72 -7.17 -1.38
CA LEU A 11 -3.90 -7.56 -2.12
C LEU A 11 -4.89 -8.28 -1.20
N ALA A 12 -6.17 -8.18 -1.53
CA ALA A 12 -7.17 -9.08 -1.00
C ALA A 12 -7.35 -10.26 -1.95
N LEU A 13 -7.38 -11.46 -1.38
CA LEU A 13 -7.77 -12.70 -2.05
C LEU A 13 -9.07 -13.16 -1.41
N LYS A 14 -10.16 -13.18 -2.18
CA LYS A 14 -11.49 -13.55 -1.72
C LYS A 14 -11.98 -14.75 -2.49
N ASP A 15 -12.23 -15.87 -1.80
CA ASP A 15 -12.75 -17.10 -2.37
C ASP A 15 -11.97 -17.52 -3.64
N GLY A 16 -10.63 -17.56 -3.53
CA GLY A 16 -9.72 -17.90 -4.63
C GLY A 16 -9.58 -16.84 -5.72
N ARG A 17 -10.16 -15.64 -5.55
CA ARG A 17 -10.15 -14.56 -6.55
C ARG A 17 -9.37 -13.35 -6.07
N TRP A 18 -8.35 -12.96 -6.82
CA TRP A 18 -7.58 -11.74 -6.57
C TRP A 18 -8.42 -10.49 -6.83
N GLN A 19 -8.48 -9.60 -5.84
CA GLN A 19 -9.21 -8.33 -5.98
C GLN A 19 -8.29 -7.27 -6.59
N ASN A 20 -8.79 -6.53 -7.60
CA ASN A 20 -8.09 -5.42 -8.25
C ASN A 20 -6.69 -5.76 -8.81
N TRP A 21 -6.43 -7.03 -9.14
CA TRP A 21 -5.12 -7.47 -9.64
C TRP A 21 -4.57 -6.62 -10.79
N PRO A 22 -5.35 -6.23 -11.82
CA PRO A 22 -4.81 -5.41 -12.91
C PRO A 22 -4.20 -4.08 -12.44
N LEU A 23 -4.78 -3.43 -11.41
CA LEU A 23 -4.26 -2.18 -10.86
C LEU A 23 -2.97 -2.41 -10.07
N HIS A 24 -2.92 -3.46 -9.26
CA HIS A 24 -1.72 -3.87 -8.52
C HIS A 24 -0.59 -4.26 -9.48
N TRP A 25 -0.91 -5.03 -10.53
CA TRP A 25 0.05 -5.42 -11.54
C TRP A 25 0.66 -4.22 -12.27
N ALA A 26 -0.17 -3.28 -12.72
CA ALA A 26 0.31 -2.06 -13.39
C ALA A 26 1.27 -1.27 -12.48
N ARG A 27 0.93 -1.09 -11.19
CA ARG A 27 1.80 -0.39 -10.24
C ARG A 27 3.09 -1.17 -9.98
N LEU A 28 3.02 -2.48 -9.81
CA LEU A 28 4.19 -3.34 -9.60
C LEU A 28 5.15 -3.24 -10.78
N GLN A 29 4.64 -3.30 -12.03
CA GLN A 29 5.45 -3.17 -13.24
C GLN A 29 6.14 -1.80 -13.33
N ILE A 30 5.39 -0.71 -13.10
CA ILE A 30 5.94 0.66 -13.12
C ILE A 30 7.04 0.79 -12.08
N THR A 31 6.79 0.31 -10.86
CA THR A 31 7.74 0.39 -9.74
C THR A 31 8.99 -0.46 -9.99
N ALA A 32 8.83 -1.71 -10.45
CA ALA A 32 9.94 -2.60 -10.78
C ALA A 32 10.81 -2.03 -11.91
N HIS A 33 10.18 -1.47 -12.95
CA HIS A 33 10.90 -0.81 -14.05
C HIS A 33 11.68 0.42 -13.56
N HIS A 34 11.06 1.28 -12.73
CA HIS A 34 11.70 2.49 -12.19
C HIS A 34 12.96 2.17 -11.39
N PHE A 35 12.89 1.16 -10.52
CA PHE A 35 14.03 0.74 -9.68
C PHE A 35 14.92 -0.33 -10.34
N ARG A 36 14.62 -0.75 -11.58
CA ARG A 36 15.33 -1.78 -12.32
C ARG A 36 15.38 -3.13 -11.60
N TYR A 37 14.27 -3.50 -10.96
CA TYR A 37 14.11 -4.82 -10.35
C TYR A 37 13.66 -5.83 -11.39
N PRO A 38 14.30 -7.02 -11.48
CA PRO A 38 13.79 -8.09 -12.34
C PRO A 38 12.38 -8.50 -11.92
N LEU A 39 11.46 -8.62 -12.88
CA LEU A 39 10.09 -9.04 -12.63
C LEU A 39 9.73 -10.17 -13.60
N MET A 40 9.68 -11.40 -13.07
CA MET A 40 9.43 -12.62 -13.83
C MET A 40 7.91 -12.89 -13.86
N GLN A 41 7.22 -12.33 -14.85
CA GLN A 41 5.76 -12.35 -14.94
C GLN A 41 5.18 -13.78 -14.87
N MET A 42 5.67 -14.70 -15.72
CA MET A 42 5.13 -16.07 -15.77
C MET A 42 5.28 -16.82 -14.44
N GLN A 43 6.42 -16.63 -13.73
CA GLN A 43 6.63 -17.24 -12.43
C GLN A 43 5.67 -16.65 -11.40
N LEU A 44 5.54 -15.33 -11.36
CA LEU A 44 4.61 -14.64 -10.47
C LEU A 44 3.17 -15.10 -10.68
N GLU A 45 2.70 -15.18 -11.92
CA GLU A 45 1.36 -15.65 -12.26
C GLU A 45 1.13 -17.10 -11.82
N SER A 46 2.15 -17.96 -12.00
CA SER A 46 2.10 -19.35 -11.53
C SER A 46 1.98 -19.43 -10.01
N ASP A 47 2.81 -18.68 -9.29
CA ASP A 47 2.81 -18.64 -7.82
C ASP A 47 1.47 -18.12 -7.27
N MET A 48 0.94 -17.08 -7.90
CA MET A 48 -0.37 -16.51 -7.56
C MET A 48 -1.52 -17.47 -7.81
N ALA A 49 -1.48 -18.25 -8.90
CA ALA A 49 -2.48 -19.27 -9.19
C ALA A 49 -2.47 -20.37 -8.13
N GLN A 50 -1.29 -20.86 -7.74
CA GLN A 50 -1.14 -21.85 -6.68
C GLN A 50 -1.66 -21.32 -5.34
N LEU A 51 -1.35 -20.05 -5.02
CA LEU A 51 -1.80 -19.42 -3.79
C LEU A 51 -3.33 -19.29 -3.75
N ALA A 52 -3.94 -18.92 -4.88
CA ALA A 52 -5.38 -18.82 -5.01
C ALA A 52 -6.07 -20.17 -4.83
N GLN A 53 -5.50 -21.25 -5.36
CA GLN A 53 -6.00 -22.63 -5.16
C GLN A 53 -5.90 -23.05 -3.69
N LYS A 54 -4.77 -22.76 -3.03
CA LYS A 54 -4.54 -23.06 -1.61
C LYS A 54 -5.51 -22.31 -0.68
N HIS A 55 -5.98 -21.16 -1.11
CA HIS A 55 -6.88 -20.27 -0.36
C HIS A 55 -8.19 -20.06 -1.14
N ALA A 56 -8.78 -21.16 -1.61
CA ALA A 56 -9.98 -21.17 -2.45
C ALA A 56 -11.23 -20.65 -1.73
N GLU A 57 -11.22 -20.61 -0.40
CA GLU A 57 -12.32 -20.14 0.43
C GLU A 57 -11.85 -19.07 1.42
N GLY A 58 -12.74 -18.15 1.76
CA GLY A 58 -12.51 -17.12 2.77
C GLY A 58 -11.85 -15.86 2.22
N HIS A 59 -11.54 -14.94 3.16
CA HIS A 59 -10.94 -13.65 2.86
C HIS A 59 -9.52 -13.58 3.42
N TRP A 60 -8.56 -13.25 2.56
CA TRP A 60 -7.14 -13.24 2.90
C TRP A 60 -6.50 -11.91 2.50
N ARG A 61 -5.65 -11.40 3.35
CA ARG A 61 -4.71 -10.34 3.03
C ARG A 61 -3.40 -10.97 2.61
N VAL A 62 -2.98 -10.70 1.39
CA VAL A 62 -1.74 -11.20 0.84
C VAL A 62 -0.80 -10.04 0.58
N ARG A 63 0.37 -10.05 1.24
CA ARG A 63 1.47 -9.13 0.94
C ARG A 63 2.44 -9.83 0.01
N LEU A 64 2.71 -9.19 -1.11
CA LEU A 64 3.77 -9.53 -2.05
C LEU A 64 4.95 -8.62 -1.78
N ALA A 65 6.14 -9.18 -1.69
CA ALA A 65 7.40 -8.46 -1.58
C ALA A 65 8.34 -8.93 -2.69
N LEU A 66 8.71 -8.01 -3.60
CA LEU A 66 9.67 -8.24 -4.67
C LEU A 66 11.03 -7.70 -4.26
N SER A 67 12.02 -8.59 -4.19
CA SER A 67 13.40 -8.23 -3.85
C SER A 67 14.18 -7.67 -5.05
N VAL A 68 15.32 -7.04 -4.79
CA VAL A 68 16.25 -6.53 -5.82
C VAL A 68 16.77 -7.64 -6.75
N THR A 69 16.75 -8.90 -6.32
CA THR A 69 17.16 -10.05 -7.15
C THR A 69 16.03 -10.60 -8.02
N GLY A 70 14.82 -10.06 -7.90
CA GLY A 70 13.62 -10.56 -8.57
C GLY A 70 12.91 -11.70 -7.84
N ALA A 71 13.38 -12.09 -6.66
CA ALA A 71 12.69 -13.08 -5.84
C ALA A 71 11.42 -12.46 -5.23
N VAL A 72 10.31 -13.20 -5.32
CA VAL A 72 9.01 -12.81 -4.76
C VAL A 72 8.72 -13.64 -3.51
N GLN A 73 8.29 -12.96 -2.45
CA GLN A 73 7.77 -13.59 -1.24
C GLN A 73 6.32 -13.19 -1.01
N PHE A 74 5.52 -14.15 -0.55
CA PHE A 74 4.14 -13.93 -0.14
C PHE A 74 3.98 -14.14 1.36
N THR A 75 3.33 -13.19 2.03
CA THR A 75 2.84 -13.35 3.40
C THR A 75 1.33 -13.32 3.38
N VAL A 76 0.71 -14.38 3.88
CA VAL A 76 -0.74 -14.55 3.88
C VAL A 76 -1.26 -14.48 5.31
N ALA A 77 -2.29 -13.70 5.52
CA ALA A 77 -3.01 -13.62 6.79
C ALA A 77 -4.52 -13.56 6.53
N GLN A 78 -5.32 -14.10 7.41
CA GLN A 78 -6.77 -13.97 7.32
C GLN A 78 -7.16 -12.48 7.38
N LEU A 79 -8.00 -12.05 6.46
CA LEU A 79 -8.53 -10.69 6.45
C LEU A 79 -9.83 -10.65 7.28
N LEU A 80 -9.68 -10.24 8.52
CA LEU A 80 -10.83 -10.07 9.41
C LEU A 80 -11.49 -8.71 9.13
N PRO A 81 -12.82 -8.61 9.26
CA PRO A 81 -13.52 -7.34 9.23
C PRO A 81 -12.95 -6.38 10.28
N SER A 82 -12.72 -5.12 9.90
CA SER A 82 -12.40 -4.08 10.86
C SER A 82 -13.64 -3.72 11.68
N ALA A 83 -13.46 -3.42 12.96
CA ALA A 83 -14.54 -2.82 13.74
C ALA A 83 -14.88 -1.44 13.15
N GLU A 84 -16.17 -1.18 12.99
CA GLU A 84 -16.66 0.10 12.43
C GLU A 84 -17.55 0.81 13.46
N PRO A 85 -17.47 2.14 13.60
CA PRO A 85 -16.47 3.01 12.95
C PRO A 85 -15.06 2.88 13.56
N VAL A 86 -14.03 3.12 12.74
CA VAL A 86 -12.66 3.22 13.23
C VAL A 86 -12.33 4.65 13.67
N LYS A 87 -11.44 4.80 14.65
CA LYS A 87 -10.94 6.10 15.09
C LYS A 87 -9.72 6.50 14.26
N LEU A 88 -9.76 7.64 13.63
CA LEU A 88 -8.62 8.25 12.92
C LEU A 88 -8.13 9.47 13.71
N GLN A 89 -6.86 9.79 13.61
CA GLN A 89 -6.30 11.05 14.08
C GLN A 89 -5.73 11.86 12.91
N LEU A 90 -5.81 13.17 12.98
CA LEU A 90 -5.11 14.05 12.05
C LEU A 90 -3.72 14.34 12.60
N VAL A 91 -2.70 14.29 11.75
CA VAL A 91 -1.34 14.68 12.12
C VAL A 91 -1.31 16.16 12.54
N ARG A 92 -0.39 16.51 13.47
CA ARG A 92 -0.28 17.90 13.98
C ARG A 92 0.60 18.80 13.11
N GLN A 93 1.49 18.20 12.33
CA GLN A 93 2.42 18.90 11.45
C GLN A 93 2.35 18.31 10.06
N PRO A 94 2.49 19.14 9.01
CA PRO A 94 2.44 18.63 7.64
C PRO A 94 3.60 17.67 7.34
N ILE A 95 3.37 16.75 6.40
CA ILE A 95 4.47 16.08 5.73
C ILE A 95 5.14 17.08 4.80
N LEU A 96 6.49 17.16 4.83
CA LEU A 96 7.22 18.07 3.95
C LEU A 96 6.95 17.74 2.48
N ASN A 97 6.72 18.74 1.66
CA ASN A 97 6.47 18.56 0.22
C ASN A 97 7.59 17.77 -0.47
N ALA A 98 8.85 18.00 -0.08
CA ALA A 98 9.97 17.23 -0.60
C ALA A 98 9.87 15.71 -0.30
N VAL A 99 9.25 15.33 0.83
CA VAL A 99 8.99 13.94 1.18
C VAL A 99 7.74 13.44 0.47
N ALA A 100 6.65 14.20 0.49
CA ALA A 100 5.38 13.84 -0.14
C ALA A 100 5.52 13.59 -1.65
N GLN A 101 6.45 14.28 -2.32
CA GLN A 101 6.72 14.13 -3.76
C GLN A 101 7.89 13.20 -4.07
N SER A 102 8.47 12.57 -3.06
CA SER A 102 9.63 11.68 -3.24
C SER A 102 9.22 10.28 -3.71
N ASP A 103 10.17 9.56 -4.27
CA ASP A 103 9.98 8.17 -4.72
C ASP A 103 9.56 7.23 -3.56
N VAL A 104 9.94 7.54 -2.31
CA VAL A 104 9.57 6.70 -1.15
C VAL A 104 8.08 6.78 -0.80
N VAL A 105 7.40 7.86 -1.20
CA VAL A 105 5.93 8.00 -1.08
C VAL A 105 5.26 7.52 -2.36
N ARG A 106 5.75 7.96 -3.53
CA ARG A 106 5.18 7.65 -4.84
C ARG A 106 5.14 6.14 -5.13
N PHE A 107 6.16 5.41 -4.69
CA PHE A 107 6.28 3.97 -4.92
C PHE A 107 6.11 3.19 -3.62
N LYS A 108 5.31 2.14 -3.68
CA LYS A 108 5.04 1.29 -2.51
C LYS A 108 6.23 0.36 -2.24
N THR A 109 7.13 0.79 -1.34
CA THR A 109 8.33 0.05 -0.96
C THR A 109 8.37 -0.28 0.53
N SER A 110 9.37 -1.08 0.95
CA SER A 110 9.63 -1.35 2.37
C SER A 110 10.30 -0.17 3.10
N VAL A 111 10.67 0.91 2.40
CA VAL A 111 11.22 2.14 3.01
C VAL A 111 10.06 2.96 3.57
N ARG A 112 9.82 2.86 4.88
CA ARG A 112 8.66 3.48 5.55
C ARG A 112 9.02 4.41 6.72
N HIS A 113 10.31 4.67 6.94
CA HIS A 113 10.76 5.51 8.06
C HIS A 113 10.14 6.92 8.08
N HIS A 114 9.74 7.44 6.92
CA HIS A 114 9.07 8.74 6.80
C HIS A 114 7.64 8.74 7.38
N TYR A 115 7.01 7.56 7.58
CA TYR A 115 5.71 7.43 8.23
C TYR A 115 5.82 7.13 9.74
N GLU A 116 6.94 6.60 10.22
CA GLU A 116 7.11 6.13 11.61
C GLU A 116 6.79 7.21 12.65
N VAL A 117 7.18 8.46 12.35
CA VAL A 117 6.92 9.60 13.22
C VAL A 117 5.45 9.97 13.32
N PHE A 118 4.64 9.55 12.35
CA PHE A 118 3.22 9.84 12.24
C PHE A 118 2.34 8.64 12.66
N GLU A 119 2.91 7.47 12.86
CA GLU A 119 2.14 6.29 13.25
C GLU A 119 1.38 6.51 14.57
N PRO A 120 0.13 6.00 14.66
CA PRO A 120 -0.63 6.09 15.91
C PRO A 120 0.13 5.49 17.07
N LYS A 121 0.23 6.23 18.18
CA LYS A 121 0.84 5.75 19.43
C LYS A 121 -0.15 5.02 20.34
N SER A 122 -1.46 5.13 20.07
CA SER A 122 -2.52 4.45 20.79
C SER A 122 -3.12 3.34 19.95
N ALA A 123 -3.33 2.17 20.55
CA ALA A 123 -4.01 1.04 19.90
C ALA A 123 -5.48 1.32 19.55
N GLU A 124 -6.10 2.35 20.17
CA GLU A 124 -7.45 2.77 19.85
C GLU A 124 -7.57 3.54 18.54
N VAL A 125 -6.46 4.09 18.03
CA VAL A 125 -6.41 4.85 16.78
C VAL A 125 -6.00 3.92 15.67
N PHE A 126 -6.86 3.76 14.67
CA PHE A 126 -6.64 2.87 13.54
C PHE A 126 -5.53 3.37 12.61
N ASP A 127 -5.57 4.67 12.28
CA ASP A 127 -4.58 5.29 11.38
C ASP A 127 -4.45 6.80 11.62
N THR A 128 -3.38 7.39 11.10
CA THR A 128 -3.15 8.84 11.10
C THR A 128 -3.33 9.38 9.69
N VAL A 129 -4.20 10.37 9.55
CA VAL A 129 -4.43 11.12 8.30
C VAL A 129 -3.34 12.19 8.18
N LEU A 130 -2.68 12.24 7.03
CA LEU A 130 -1.59 13.16 6.72
C LEU A 130 -2.08 14.31 5.83
N PHE A 131 -1.40 15.45 5.93
CA PHE A 131 -1.57 16.58 5.02
C PHE A 131 -0.20 17.18 4.65
N ASN A 132 -0.12 17.82 3.48
CA ASN A 132 1.09 18.45 2.99
C ASN A 132 1.22 19.91 3.50
N GLU A 133 2.34 20.59 3.18
CA GLU A 133 2.61 21.98 3.58
C GLU A 133 1.60 22.98 2.99
N ASN A 134 0.82 22.60 1.98
CA ASN A 134 -0.26 23.40 1.40
C ASN A 134 -1.60 23.21 2.15
N GLY A 135 -1.63 22.39 3.22
CA GLY A 135 -2.84 22.08 3.96
C GLY A 135 -3.76 21.08 3.27
N GLN A 136 -3.31 20.41 2.22
CA GLN A 136 -4.08 19.42 1.48
C GLN A 136 -3.91 18.03 2.09
N ILE A 137 -5.02 17.34 2.32
CA ILE A 137 -5.00 15.92 2.73
C ILE A 137 -4.26 15.11 1.67
N THR A 138 -3.38 14.21 2.11
CA THR A 138 -2.64 13.28 1.24
C THR A 138 -3.18 11.86 1.40
N GLU A 139 -2.77 11.15 2.41
CA GLU A 139 -3.12 9.74 2.67
C GLU A 139 -3.12 9.42 4.16
N GLY A 140 -3.39 8.19 4.53
CA GLY A 140 -3.10 7.65 5.85
C GLY A 140 -1.70 7.05 5.93
N THR A 141 -1.19 6.79 7.14
CA THR A 141 0.11 6.10 7.27
C THR A 141 0.05 4.65 6.78
N ARG A 142 -1.15 4.06 6.65
CA ARG A 142 -1.35 2.65 6.24
C ARG A 142 -2.16 2.48 4.97
N GLY A 143 -2.95 3.49 4.60
CA GLY A 143 -3.86 3.37 3.47
C GLY A 143 -4.27 4.70 2.86
N ASN A 144 -4.85 4.62 1.68
CA ASN A 144 -5.40 5.76 0.99
C ASN A 144 -6.71 6.20 1.67
N ILE A 145 -7.09 7.45 1.41
CA ILE A 145 -8.32 8.05 1.94
C ILE A 145 -9.31 8.22 0.80
N ALA A 146 -10.53 7.81 1.03
CA ALA A 146 -11.67 8.18 0.22
C ALA A 146 -12.74 8.77 1.12
N MET A 147 -13.40 9.84 0.68
CA MET A 147 -14.47 10.49 1.44
C MET A 147 -15.62 10.87 0.51
N GLN A 148 -16.79 11.01 1.08
CA GLN A 148 -17.95 11.49 0.34
C GLN A 148 -18.12 12.98 0.58
N LEU A 149 -18.02 13.78 -0.50
CA LEU A 149 -18.29 15.22 -0.49
C LEU A 149 -19.43 15.48 -1.47
N ASP A 150 -20.48 16.14 -0.99
CA ASP A 150 -21.70 16.47 -1.79
C ASP A 150 -22.26 15.25 -2.55
N GLY A 151 -22.25 14.09 -1.91
CA GLY A 151 -22.74 12.84 -2.48
C GLY A 151 -21.77 12.12 -3.44
N GLN A 152 -20.61 12.70 -3.74
CA GLN A 152 -19.61 12.10 -4.62
C GLN A 152 -18.42 11.54 -3.83
N TRP A 153 -17.97 10.35 -4.21
CA TRP A 153 -16.74 9.79 -3.67
C TRP A 153 -15.52 10.45 -4.28
N VAL A 154 -14.66 10.99 -3.45
CA VAL A 154 -13.40 11.65 -3.82
C VAL A 154 -12.23 11.07 -3.06
N THR A 155 -11.05 11.16 -3.65
CA THR A 155 -9.77 10.85 -3.02
C THR A 155 -8.81 12.01 -3.26
N PRO A 156 -7.79 12.23 -2.43
CA PRO A 156 -6.78 13.25 -2.68
C PRO A 156 -6.14 13.08 -4.06
N ALA A 157 -5.84 14.18 -4.73
CA ALA A 157 -5.23 14.16 -6.04
C ALA A 157 -3.74 13.73 -5.93
N LEU A 158 -3.23 13.02 -6.95
CA LEU A 158 -1.83 12.52 -6.96
C LEU A 158 -0.79 13.60 -6.70
N GLN A 159 -1.02 14.82 -7.18
CA GLN A 159 -0.11 15.96 -6.95
C GLN A 159 -0.07 16.44 -5.49
N CYS A 160 -1.00 16.00 -4.64
CA CYS A 160 -0.96 16.33 -3.21
C CYS A 160 0.10 15.53 -2.45
N GLY A 161 0.69 14.48 -3.06
CA GLY A 161 1.71 13.63 -2.46
C GLY A 161 1.18 12.21 -2.21
N LEU A 162 0.79 11.54 -3.28
CA LEU A 162 0.38 10.13 -3.31
C LEU A 162 1.27 9.35 -4.26
#